data_03fca490f799cbe146637b3d15cae86b
#
_entry.id   03fca490f799cbe146637b3d15cae86b
#
_cell.length_a   1.000
_cell.length_b   1.000
_cell.length_c   1.000
_cell.angle_alpha   90.00
_cell.angle_beta   90.00
_cell.angle_gamma   90.00
#
_symmetry.space_group_name_H-M   'P 1'
#
loop_
_entity.id
_entity.type
_entity.pdbx_description
1 polymer ?
#
loop_
_entity_poly.entity_id
_entity_poly.type
_entity_poly.pdbx_seq_one_letter_code
_entity_poly.pdbx_strand_id
1 'polypeptide(L)'
;MAKERRAKTQIFFDIITAVIDDTQNNESVSPTRIQFKCNTSYDKLTKYLEEMEKKGMLEKEKSITITEKGMEFHKDYSRINELINEMNEKF
;
A
#
# COMPACT_ATOMS: atom_id res chain seq x y z
N MET A 1 3.02 19.19 10.05
CA MET A 1 2.65 17.93 9.41
C MET A 1 2.22 16.92 10.46
N ALA A 2 1.14 16.23 10.23
CA ALA A 2 0.62 15.25 11.19
C ALA A 2 1.61 14.09 11.35
N LYS A 3 1.74 13.62 12.58
CA LYS A 3 2.58 12.48 12.90
C LYS A 3 1.93 11.21 12.34
N GLU A 4 2.71 10.34 11.71
CA GLU A 4 2.19 9.08 11.18
C GLU A 4 1.79 8.18 12.35
N ARG A 5 0.52 7.77 12.37
CA ARG A 5 -0.04 6.93 13.44
C ARG A 5 -0.39 5.52 12.99
N ARG A 6 -0.33 5.27 11.69
CA ARG A 6 -0.65 3.95 11.15
C ARG A 6 0.52 3.00 11.42
N ALA A 7 0.20 1.74 11.68
CA ALA A 7 1.22 0.70 11.72
C ALA A 7 1.84 0.56 10.33
N LYS A 8 3.09 0.12 10.27
CA LYS A 8 3.80 -0.06 9.01
C LYS A 8 3.04 -0.99 8.06
N THR A 9 2.45 -2.05 8.58
CA THR A 9 1.65 -2.98 7.76
C THR A 9 0.43 -2.31 7.16
N GLN A 10 -0.21 -1.40 7.88
CA GLN A 10 -1.34 -0.64 7.35
C GLN A 10 -0.90 0.27 6.22
N ILE A 11 0.26 0.91 6.38
CA ILE A 11 0.82 1.78 5.34
C ILE A 11 1.14 0.98 4.08
N PHE A 12 1.75 -0.19 4.23
CA PHE A 12 2.06 -1.07 3.10
C PHE A 12 0.79 -1.50 2.37
N PHE A 13 -0.25 -1.84 3.13
CA PHE A 13 -1.55 -2.19 2.56
C PHE A 13 -2.14 -1.02 1.78
N ASP A 14 -2.10 0.18 2.36
CA ASP A 14 -2.62 1.39 1.72
C ASP A 14 -1.87 1.70 0.42
N ILE A 15 -0.55 1.53 0.41
CA ILE A 15 0.27 1.76 -0.77
C ILE A 15 -0.09 0.76 -1.88
N ILE A 16 -0.21 -0.52 -1.53
CA ILE A 16 -0.57 -1.56 -2.52
C ILE A 16 -1.95 -1.29 -3.09
N THR A 17 -2.91 -0.93 -2.24
CA THR A 17 -4.27 -0.58 -2.67
C THR A 17 -4.23 0.59 -3.66
N ALA A 18 -3.45 1.62 -3.35
CA ALA A 18 -3.30 2.79 -4.21
C ALA A 18 -2.67 2.43 -5.56
N VAL A 19 -1.66 1.55 -5.55
CA VAL A 19 -1.00 1.10 -6.78
C VAL A 19 -1.97 0.30 -7.65
N ILE A 20 -2.73 -0.61 -7.05
CA ILE A 20 -3.72 -1.40 -7.78
C ILE A 20 -4.76 -0.48 -8.43
N ASP A 21 -5.28 0.47 -7.66
CA ASP A 21 -6.26 1.43 -8.15
C ASP A 21 -5.69 2.28 -9.28
N ASP A 22 -4.46 2.77 -9.11
CA ASP A 22 -3.81 3.61 -10.12
C ASP A 22 -3.54 2.83 -11.41
N THR A 23 -3.18 1.55 -11.29
CA THR A 23 -2.95 0.68 -12.44
C THR A 23 -4.24 0.47 -13.25
N GLN A 24 -5.38 0.36 -12.58
CA GLN A 24 -6.67 0.17 -13.25
C GLN A 24 -7.15 1.40 -14.00
N ASN A 25 -6.76 2.57 -13.54
CA ASN A 25 -7.29 3.84 -14.08
C ASN A 25 -6.31 4.61 -14.95
N ASN A 26 -5.04 4.21 -15.02
CA ASN A 26 -4.01 4.93 -15.75
C ASN A 26 -3.07 3.94 -16.44
N GLU A 27 -2.39 4.41 -17.50
CA GLU A 27 -1.42 3.57 -18.22
C GLU A 27 -0.17 3.25 -17.41
N SER A 28 0.23 4.17 -16.55
CA SER A 28 1.40 3.97 -15.69
C SER A 28 1.12 4.51 -14.29
N VAL A 29 1.81 3.93 -13.31
CA VAL A 29 1.66 4.32 -11.92
C VAL A 29 2.50 5.57 -11.65
N SER A 30 1.91 6.57 -11.02
CA SER A 30 2.58 7.81 -10.66
C SER A 30 2.81 7.86 -9.15
N PRO A 31 4.08 8.02 -8.70
CA PRO A 31 4.35 8.18 -7.27
C PRO A 31 3.60 9.36 -6.65
N THR A 32 3.40 10.43 -7.41
CA THR A 32 2.66 11.60 -6.93
C THR A 32 1.21 11.25 -6.63
N ARG A 33 0.56 10.49 -7.52
CA ARG A 33 -0.82 10.05 -7.29
C ARG A 33 -0.89 9.09 -6.10
N ILE A 34 0.08 8.20 -5.96
CA ILE A 34 0.14 7.28 -4.83
C ILE A 34 0.28 8.06 -3.52
N GLN A 35 1.13 9.09 -3.52
CA GLN A 35 1.32 9.95 -2.35
C GLN A 35 0.01 10.55 -1.87
N PHE A 36 -0.77 11.11 -2.78
CA PHE A 36 -2.06 11.73 -2.44
C PHE A 36 -3.05 10.68 -1.92
N LYS A 37 -3.12 9.53 -2.57
CA LYS A 37 -4.06 8.46 -2.17
C LYS A 37 -3.73 7.90 -0.80
N CYS A 38 -2.45 7.84 -0.44
CA CYS A 38 -2.01 7.30 0.85
C CYS A 38 -1.92 8.35 1.94
N ASN A 39 -2.13 9.61 1.61
CA ASN A 39 -2.06 10.71 2.56
C ASN A 39 -0.74 10.72 3.33
N THR A 40 0.38 10.69 2.60
CA THR A 40 1.72 10.69 3.18
C THR A 40 2.60 11.70 2.44
N SER A 41 3.78 11.97 2.98
CA SER A 41 4.73 12.86 2.30
C SER A 41 5.50 12.08 1.22
N TYR A 42 6.05 12.79 0.25
CA TYR A 42 6.84 12.17 -0.81
C TYR A 42 8.06 11.44 -0.24
N ASP A 43 8.75 12.06 0.71
CA ASP A 43 9.93 11.47 1.33
C ASP A 43 9.60 10.17 2.06
N LYS A 44 8.50 10.16 2.80
CA LYS A 44 8.05 8.95 3.49
C LYS A 44 7.64 7.86 2.51
N LEU A 45 6.91 8.25 1.46
CA LEU A 45 6.49 7.30 0.43
C LEU A 45 7.72 6.63 -0.21
N THR A 46 8.72 7.42 -0.56
CA THR A 46 9.95 6.89 -1.18
C THR A 46 10.62 5.85 -0.28
N LYS A 47 10.71 6.13 1.01
CA LYS A 47 11.30 5.21 1.97
C LYS A 47 10.50 3.91 2.09
N TYR A 48 9.18 4.03 2.14
CA TYR A 48 8.32 2.85 2.21
C TYR A 48 8.42 2.00 0.94
N LEU A 49 8.46 2.66 -0.22
CA LEU A 49 8.61 1.94 -1.49
C LEU A 49 9.93 1.16 -1.54
N GLU A 50 11.02 1.77 -1.08
CA GLU A 50 12.32 1.11 -1.01
C GLU A 50 12.29 -0.09 -0.09
N GLU A 51 11.66 0.05 1.07
CA GLU A 51 11.55 -1.04 2.03
C GLU A 51 10.70 -2.18 1.47
N MET A 52 9.59 -1.86 0.82
CA MET A 52 8.72 -2.86 0.20
C MET A 52 9.43 -3.59 -0.94
N GLU A 53 10.24 -2.86 -1.71
CA GLU A 53 11.04 -3.48 -2.77
C GLU A 53 12.04 -4.47 -2.20
N LYS A 54 12.73 -4.11 -1.12
CA LYS A 54 13.68 -4.99 -0.44
C LYS A 54 13.00 -6.25 0.11
N LYS A 55 11.74 -6.13 0.53
CA LYS A 55 10.97 -7.25 1.03
C LYS A 55 10.34 -8.09 -0.09
N GLY A 56 10.53 -7.69 -1.34
CA GLY A 56 10.01 -8.41 -2.48
C GLY A 56 8.52 -8.21 -2.73
N MET A 57 7.93 -7.16 -2.17
CA MET A 57 6.50 -6.89 -2.31
C MET A 57 6.16 -6.09 -3.56
N LEU A 58 7.13 -5.38 -4.12
CA LEU A 58 6.96 -4.64 -5.35
C LEU A 58 8.29 -4.52 -6.11
N GLU A 59 8.19 -4.12 -7.37
CA GLU A 59 9.32 -3.87 -8.25
C GLU A 59 9.19 -2.47 -8.83
N LYS A 60 10.33 -1.79 -9.06
CA LYS A 60 10.37 -0.40 -9.52
C LYS A 60 11.21 -0.22 -10.79
N GLU A 61 11.17 -1.15 -11.72
CA GLU A 61 11.99 -1.03 -12.93
C GLU A 61 11.56 0.12 -13.84
N LYS A 62 10.45 -0.03 -14.55
CA LYS A 62 9.91 1.02 -15.41
C LYS A 62 8.76 1.75 -14.76
N SER A 63 8.05 1.06 -13.90
CA SER A 63 6.91 1.55 -13.16
C SER A 63 6.79 0.71 -11.90
N ILE A 64 6.00 1.16 -10.95
CA ILE A 64 5.75 0.41 -9.73
C ILE A 64 4.80 -0.74 -10.06
N THR A 65 5.24 -1.96 -9.82
CA THR A 65 4.45 -3.17 -10.05
C THR A 65 4.42 -3.98 -8.78
N ILE A 66 3.23 -4.41 -8.37
CA ILE A 66 3.09 -5.25 -7.17
C ILE A 66 3.41 -6.70 -7.55
N THR A 67 4.30 -7.33 -6.78
CA THR A 67 4.68 -8.72 -7.01
C THR A 67 3.59 -9.66 -6.47
N GLU A 68 3.74 -10.95 -6.79
CA GLU A 68 2.85 -11.98 -6.24
C GLU A 68 2.86 -11.95 -4.71
N LYS A 69 4.05 -11.78 -4.11
CA LYS A 69 4.19 -11.67 -2.65
C LYS A 69 3.43 -10.46 -2.11
N GLY A 70 3.51 -9.32 -2.80
CA GLY A 70 2.77 -8.11 -2.42
C GLY A 70 1.26 -8.32 -2.51
N MET A 71 0.79 -8.99 -3.55
CA MET A 71 -0.64 -9.30 -3.70
C MET A 71 -1.13 -10.25 -2.62
N GLU A 72 -0.31 -11.22 -2.26
CA GLU A 72 -0.63 -12.15 -1.18
C GLU A 72 -0.75 -11.43 0.16
N PHE A 73 0.19 -10.53 0.45
CA PHE A 73 0.11 -9.68 1.64
C PHE A 73 -1.19 -8.87 1.66
N HIS A 74 -1.53 -8.27 0.53
CA HIS A 74 -2.74 -7.45 0.41
C HIS A 74 -3.99 -8.27 0.68
N LYS A 75 -4.06 -9.47 0.13
CA LYS A 75 -5.18 -10.39 0.34
C LYS A 75 -5.32 -10.76 1.81
N ASP A 76 -4.22 -11.15 2.44
CA ASP A 76 -4.22 -11.56 3.83
C ASP A 76 -4.60 -10.41 4.76
N TYR A 77 -4.08 -9.23 4.49
CA TYR A 77 -4.39 -8.06 5.30
C TYR A 77 -5.86 -7.64 5.15
N SER A 78 -6.41 -7.73 3.94
CA SER A 78 -7.83 -7.47 3.70
C SER A 78 -8.71 -8.39 4.54
N ARG A 79 -8.34 -9.65 4.62
CA ARG A 79 -9.06 -10.64 5.41
C ARG A 79 -9.02 -10.32 6.90
N ILE A 80 -7.87 -9.91 7.40
CA ILE A 80 -7.72 -9.49 8.80
C ILE A 80 -8.64 -8.31 9.09
N ASN A 81 -8.68 -7.32 8.21
CA ASN A 81 -9.54 -6.15 8.36
C ASN A 81 -11.02 -6.54 8.40
N GLU A 82 -11.44 -7.47 7.54
CA GLU A 82 -12.81 -7.97 7.55
C GLU A 82 -13.16 -8.63 8.87
N LEU A 83 -12.27 -9.45 9.41
CA LEU A 83 -12.48 -10.12 10.68
C LEU A 83 -12.60 -9.13 11.84
N ILE A 84 -11.77 -8.09 11.85
CA ILE A 84 -11.82 -7.03 12.85
C ILE A 84 -13.15 -6.30 12.78
N ASN A 85 -13.61 -5.98 11.57
CA ASN A 85 -14.88 -5.30 11.37
C ASN A 85 -16.06 -6.16 11.84
N GLU A 86 -16.04 -7.46 11.55
CA GLU A 86 -17.04 -8.39 12.03
C GLU A 86 -17.10 -8.43 13.55
N MET A 87 -15.94 -8.46 14.20
CA MET A 87 -15.88 -8.45 15.66
C MET A 87 -16.44 -7.15 16.24
N ASN A 88 -16.12 -6.02 15.60
CA ASN A 88 -16.64 -4.73 16.04
C ASN A 88 -18.18 -4.67 15.94
N GLU A 89 -18.75 -5.29 14.93
CA GLU A 89 -20.21 -5.35 14.78
C GLU A 89 -20.87 -6.26 15.81
N LYS A 90 -20.21 -7.36 16.19
CA LYS A 90 -20.75 -8.33 17.14
C LYS A 90 -20.58 -7.93 18.59
N PHE A 91 -19.52 -7.22 18.88
CA PHE A 91 -19.12 -6.88 20.25
C PHE A 91 -18.97 -5.38 20.43
#